data_b4475e6a9a00f2bd1e21d844a497dea3
#
_entry.id   b4475e6a9a00f2bd1e21d844a497dea3
#
_cell.length_a   1.000
_cell.length_b   1.000
_cell.length_c   1.000
_cell.angle_alpha   90.00
_cell.angle_beta   90.00
_cell.angle_gamma   90.00
#
_symmetry.space_group_name_H-M   'P 1'
#
loop_
_entity.id
_entity.type
_entity.pdbx_description
1 polymer ?
#
loop_
_entity_poly.entity_id
_entity_poly.type
_entity_poly.pdbx_seq_one_letter_code
_entity_poly.pdbx_strand_id
1 'polypeptide(L)'
;MLEQKALAYANMYGVLGALENLCVLDNKAKEIIKGINKPVSLCFDVKEGPCRTFHFDKNGCKITEGSAGCSCKMNFSSPEKFNALINDSKPGVPVKGAITLLKFLTGPFTDLTNRLTEILRPSKDAMADRAFFEENTMLTMYVIAGAISALANNESIAKISAANTPDGDVQLGIKDKAAVTISIKDHRFTTVKKPCDNPRAVMEFASIDLANGLFSGTVSTINEMCKGNIRLAGVLSMVDNINRILDRVSLYLE
;
A
#
# COMPACT_ATOMS: atom_id res chain seq x y z
N MET A 1 -2.85 18.13 -13.37
CA MET A 1 -1.66 18.08 -12.46
C MET A 1 -2.06 17.27 -11.24
N LEU A 2 -1.25 16.30 -10.79
CA LEU A 2 -1.53 15.50 -9.60
C LEU A 2 -1.47 16.36 -8.33
N GLU A 3 -2.38 16.11 -7.39
CA GLU A 3 -2.38 16.77 -6.10
C GLU A 3 -1.25 16.21 -5.24
N GLN A 4 -0.22 16.98 -4.95
CA GLN A 4 0.97 16.52 -4.22
C GLN A 4 0.65 15.99 -2.83
N LYS A 5 -0.34 16.58 -2.16
CA LYS A 5 -0.84 16.09 -0.87
C LYS A 5 -1.46 14.69 -1.01
N ALA A 6 -2.32 14.48 -1.99
CA ALA A 6 -2.94 13.17 -2.24
C ALA A 6 -1.90 12.12 -2.62
N LEU A 7 -0.89 12.48 -3.43
CA LEU A 7 0.24 11.62 -3.75
C LEU A 7 1.04 11.24 -2.50
N ALA A 8 1.27 12.18 -1.56
CA ALA A 8 1.96 11.86 -0.31
C ALA A 8 1.18 10.86 0.55
N TYR A 9 -0.16 10.96 0.57
CA TYR A 9 -1.00 9.96 1.24
C TYR A 9 -0.94 8.60 0.52
N ALA A 10 -1.01 8.55 -0.82
CA ALA A 10 -0.90 7.32 -1.59
C ALA A 10 0.48 6.64 -1.37
N ASN A 11 1.56 7.40 -1.40
CA ASN A 11 2.90 6.92 -1.10
C ASN A 11 3.03 6.37 0.33
N MET A 12 2.49 7.08 1.33
CA MET A 12 2.60 6.68 2.75
C MET A 12 1.75 5.46 3.07
N TYR A 13 0.50 5.41 2.57
CA TYR A 13 -0.47 4.34 2.92
C TYR A 13 -0.41 3.16 1.96
N GLY A 14 -0.13 3.41 0.69
CA GLY A 14 0.06 2.39 -0.33
C GLY A 14 1.49 1.86 -0.33
N VAL A 15 2.43 2.63 -0.89
CA VAL A 15 3.80 2.16 -1.15
C VAL A 15 4.53 1.79 0.14
N LEU A 16 4.75 2.76 1.04
CA LEU A 16 5.42 2.48 2.32
C LEU A 16 4.57 1.58 3.22
N GLY A 17 3.24 1.72 3.14
CA GLY A 17 2.32 0.84 3.87
C GLY A 17 2.55 -0.65 3.57
N ALA A 18 2.98 -0.99 2.37
CA ALA A 18 3.26 -2.37 1.98
C ALA A 18 4.46 -3.02 2.72
N LEU A 19 5.29 -2.24 3.45
CA LEU A 19 6.36 -2.80 4.28
C LEU A 19 5.85 -3.80 5.33
N GLU A 20 4.65 -3.63 5.88
CA GLU A 20 4.05 -4.64 6.77
C GLU A 20 3.87 -5.98 6.07
N ASN A 21 3.34 -5.95 4.83
CA ASN A 21 3.10 -7.17 4.05
C ASN A 21 4.41 -7.76 3.51
N LEU A 22 5.36 -6.92 3.10
CA LEU A 22 6.68 -7.35 2.67
C LEU A 22 7.37 -8.20 3.76
N CYS A 23 7.37 -7.72 5.00
CA CYS A 23 7.96 -8.46 6.13
C CYS A 23 7.26 -9.81 6.43
N VAL A 24 6.04 -10.00 5.95
CA VAL A 24 5.28 -11.26 6.12
C VAL A 24 5.42 -12.17 4.91
N LEU A 25 5.45 -11.64 3.70
CA LEU A 25 5.44 -12.41 2.46
C LEU A 25 6.86 -12.80 2.02
N ASP A 26 7.77 -11.81 1.94
CA ASP A 26 9.09 -11.99 1.35
C ASP A 26 10.12 -12.65 2.30
N ASN A 27 10.79 -13.67 1.84
CA ASN A 27 11.78 -14.39 2.65
C ASN A 27 13.06 -13.56 2.90
N LYS A 28 13.49 -12.73 1.94
CA LYS A 28 14.66 -11.84 2.13
C LYS A 28 14.33 -10.78 3.18
N ALA A 29 13.14 -10.18 3.14
CA ALA A 29 12.70 -9.23 4.16
C ALA A 29 12.61 -9.87 5.55
N LYS A 30 12.13 -11.12 5.66
CA LYS A 30 12.12 -11.88 6.92
C LYS A 30 13.53 -12.07 7.49
N GLU A 31 14.52 -12.35 6.66
CA GLU A 31 15.91 -12.46 7.13
C GLU A 31 16.47 -11.11 7.59
N ILE A 32 16.15 -10.01 6.87
CA ILE A 32 16.56 -8.66 7.28
C ILE A 32 16.00 -8.31 8.66
N ILE A 33 14.70 -8.53 8.91
CA ILE A 33 14.07 -8.19 10.20
C ILE A 33 14.55 -9.06 11.35
N LYS A 34 14.90 -10.34 11.13
CA LYS A 34 15.50 -11.20 12.16
C LYS A 34 16.80 -10.63 12.73
N GLY A 35 17.53 -9.85 11.95
CA GLY A 35 18.74 -9.14 12.39
C GLY A 35 18.48 -7.93 13.28
N ILE A 36 17.23 -7.53 13.50
CA ILE A 36 16.88 -6.38 14.34
C ILE A 36 16.89 -6.79 15.83
N ASN A 37 18.00 -6.50 16.51
CA ASN A 37 18.19 -6.90 17.90
C ASN A 37 17.35 -6.10 18.91
N LYS A 38 17.00 -4.85 18.57
CA LYS A 38 16.20 -3.97 19.43
C LYS A 38 15.07 -3.35 18.61
N PRO A 39 13.84 -3.30 19.13
CA PRO A 39 12.74 -2.61 18.46
C PRO A 39 13.10 -1.17 18.11
N VAL A 40 12.74 -0.76 16.90
CA VAL A 40 12.97 0.58 16.35
C VAL A 40 11.66 1.12 15.80
N SER A 41 11.39 2.39 16.03
CA SER A 41 10.23 3.06 15.44
C SER A 41 10.64 4.31 14.68
N LEU A 42 10.26 4.36 13.41
CA LEU A 42 10.57 5.43 12.47
C LEU A 42 9.27 6.14 12.08
N CYS A 43 9.18 7.43 12.42
CA CYS A 43 8.04 8.26 12.03
C CYS A 43 8.38 9.11 10.81
N PHE A 44 7.50 9.08 9.81
CA PHE A 44 7.47 10.05 8.72
C PHE A 44 6.37 11.06 9.03
N ASP A 45 6.75 12.33 9.18
CA ASP A 45 5.85 13.44 9.48
C ASP A 45 5.92 14.48 8.36
N VAL A 46 4.88 14.53 7.56
CA VAL A 46 4.80 15.45 6.42
C VAL A 46 3.94 16.64 6.79
N LYS A 47 4.52 17.84 6.80
CA LYS A 47 3.76 19.07 7.06
C LYS A 47 2.60 19.20 6.07
N GLU A 48 1.39 19.39 6.59
CA GLU A 48 0.12 19.44 5.83
C GLU A 48 -0.22 18.14 5.07
N GLY A 49 0.43 17.05 5.44
CA GLY A 49 0.31 15.72 4.83
C GLY A 49 0.12 14.60 5.84
N PRO A 50 0.46 13.36 5.47
CA PRO A 50 0.36 12.20 6.36
C PRO A 50 1.44 12.20 7.43
N CYS A 51 1.10 11.61 8.60
CA CYS A 51 2.03 11.34 9.67
C CYS A 51 1.81 9.92 10.18
N ARG A 52 2.80 9.01 9.99
CA ARG A 52 2.71 7.62 10.43
C ARG A 52 4.03 7.13 11.00
N THR A 53 3.94 6.22 11.97
CA THR A 53 5.10 5.58 12.61
C THR A 53 5.15 4.10 12.22
N PHE A 54 6.32 3.68 11.74
CA PHE A 54 6.66 2.32 11.36
C PHE A 54 7.48 1.69 12.49
N HIS A 55 6.96 0.65 13.11
CA HIS A 55 7.57 -0.08 14.21
C HIS A 55 8.17 -1.38 13.67
N PHE A 56 9.47 -1.53 13.80
CA PHE A 56 10.22 -2.70 13.35
C PHE A 56 10.76 -3.47 14.53
N ASP A 57 10.56 -4.78 14.52
CA ASP A 57 11.20 -5.72 15.43
C ASP A 57 11.49 -7.04 14.68
N LYS A 58 12.05 -8.03 15.35
CA LYS A 58 12.36 -9.35 14.79
C LYS A 58 11.15 -10.12 14.25
N ASN A 59 9.91 -9.67 14.54
CA ASN A 59 8.67 -10.33 14.12
C ASN A 59 8.05 -9.64 12.89
N GLY A 60 8.53 -8.45 12.50
CA GLY A 60 8.02 -7.74 11.33
C GLY A 60 7.97 -6.22 11.46
N CYS A 61 7.08 -5.64 10.67
CA CYS A 61 6.76 -4.23 10.67
C CYS A 61 5.29 -4.04 11.05
N LYS A 62 5.00 -3.08 11.95
CA LYS A 62 3.64 -2.60 12.26
C LYS A 62 3.59 -1.10 12.07
N ILE A 63 2.46 -0.59 11.60
CA ILE A 63 2.31 0.83 11.29
C ILE A 63 1.17 1.42 12.12
N THR A 64 1.43 2.59 12.73
CA THR A 64 0.44 3.34 13.52
C THR A 64 0.32 4.78 13.02
N GLU A 65 -0.84 5.38 13.24
CA GLU A 65 -1.06 6.79 12.94
C GLU A 65 -0.33 7.71 13.92
N GLY A 66 0.19 8.82 13.40
CA GLY A 66 0.85 9.85 14.17
C GLY A 66 2.29 9.52 14.57
N SER A 67 2.86 10.34 15.45
CA SER A 67 4.28 10.29 15.85
C SER A 67 4.50 9.92 17.33
N ALA A 68 3.48 9.44 18.04
CA ALA A 68 3.58 9.13 19.45
C ALA A 68 4.58 7.98 19.69
N GLY A 69 5.56 8.20 20.59
CA GLY A 69 6.50 7.18 21.02
C GLY A 69 7.52 6.71 19.96
N CYS A 70 7.72 7.46 18.87
CA CYS A 70 8.71 7.09 17.86
C CYS A 70 10.16 7.32 18.34
N SER A 71 11.05 6.39 17.98
CA SER A 71 12.49 6.48 18.29
C SER A 71 13.20 7.49 17.38
N CYS A 72 12.75 7.62 16.13
CA CYS A 72 13.27 8.56 15.16
C CYS A 72 12.12 9.23 14.40
N LYS A 73 12.23 10.53 14.17
CA LYS A 73 11.25 11.31 13.42
C LYS A 73 11.90 11.97 12.23
N MET A 74 11.40 11.67 11.04
CA MET A 74 11.76 12.32 9.78
C MET A 74 10.70 13.37 9.44
N ASN A 75 11.07 14.64 9.50
CA ASN A 75 10.16 15.74 9.20
C ASN A 75 10.36 16.23 7.76
N PHE A 76 9.28 16.30 7.03
CA PHE A 76 9.22 16.84 5.67
C PHE A 76 8.48 18.17 5.70
N SER A 77 9.09 19.20 5.13
CA SER A 77 8.49 20.56 5.14
C SER A 77 7.35 20.73 4.16
N SER A 78 7.13 19.75 3.25
CA SER A 78 6.00 19.71 2.34
C SER A 78 5.78 18.31 1.76
N PRO A 79 4.57 18.04 1.20
CA PRO A 79 4.27 16.80 0.46
C PRO A 79 5.22 16.53 -0.70
N GLU A 80 5.62 17.57 -1.46
CA GLU A 80 6.51 17.44 -2.63
C GLU A 80 7.88 16.86 -2.21
N LYS A 81 8.43 17.31 -1.08
CA LYS A 81 9.72 16.82 -0.58
C LYS A 81 9.64 15.35 -0.14
N PHE A 82 8.52 14.96 0.44
CA PHE A 82 8.28 13.56 0.78
C PHE A 82 8.12 12.69 -0.48
N ASN A 83 7.33 13.16 -1.46
CA ASN A 83 7.13 12.46 -2.72
C ASN A 83 8.45 12.30 -3.51
N ALA A 84 9.30 13.32 -3.52
CA ALA A 84 10.62 13.25 -4.14
C ALA A 84 11.51 12.17 -3.49
N LEU A 85 11.43 11.99 -2.16
CA LEU A 85 12.15 10.89 -1.49
C LEU A 85 11.69 9.52 -2.00
N ILE A 86 10.39 9.31 -2.15
CA ILE A 86 9.82 8.01 -2.57
C ILE A 86 10.11 7.75 -4.06
N ASN A 87 9.97 8.76 -4.91
CA ASN A 87 10.08 8.60 -6.36
C ASN A 87 11.54 8.61 -6.84
N ASP A 88 12.39 9.45 -6.27
CA ASP A 88 13.77 9.67 -6.71
C ASP A 88 14.78 8.86 -5.90
N SER A 89 14.34 8.10 -4.90
CA SER A 89 15.20 7.36 -3.95
C SER A 89 16.28 8.24 -3.30
N LYS A 90 16.01 9.53 -3.16
CA LYS A 90 16.93 10.45 -2.47
C LYS A 90 16.83 10.24 -0.97
N PRO A 91 17.96 10.07 -0.26
CA PRO A 91 17.91 9.87 1.18
C PRO A 91 17.27 11.09 1.86
N GLY A 92 16.21 10.83 2.65
CA GLY A 92 15.65 11.83 3.55
C GLY A 92 16.66 12.15 4.64
N VAL A 93 16.71 13.40 5.07
CA VAL A 93 17.58 13.82 6.19
C VAL A 93 16.76 13.68 7.48
N PRO A 94 17.09 12.72 8.36
CA PRO A 94 16.43 12.59 9.65
C PRO A 94 16.84 13.75 10.56
N VAL A 95 15.88 14.38 11.24
CA VAL A 95 16.09 15.59 12.03
C VAL A 95 16.25 15.32 13.53
N LYS A 96 15.71 14.22 14.05
CA LYS A 96 15.84 13.81 15.47
C LYS A 96 16.07 12.30 15.59
N GLY A 97 16.96 11.88 16.50
CA GLY A 97 17.23 10.46 16.78
C GLY A 97 18.17 9.78 15.78
N ALA A 98 18.63 10.49 14.75
CA ALA A 98 19.38 9.93 13.63
C ALA A 98 20.67 9.21 14.02
N ILE A 99 21.43 9.76 14.96
CA ILE A 99 22.76 9.22 15.30
C ILE A 99 22.63 7.82 15.92
N THR A 100 21.64 7.61 16.78
CA THR A 100 21.39 6.31 17.44
C THR A 100 20.79 5.27 16.49
N LEU A 101 20.09 5.71 15.44
CA LEU A 101 19.44 4.84 14.45
C LEU A 101 20.13 4.83 13.09
N LEU A 102 21.28 5.50 12.94
CA LEU A 102 21.97 5.57 11.66
C LEU A 102 22.26 4.17 11.09
N LYS A 103 22.71 3.23 11.94
CA LYS A 103 22.96 1.84 11.53
C LYS A 103 21.71 1.12 11.03
N PHE A 104 20.54 1.41 11.64
CA PHE A 104 19.28 0.85 11.16
C PHE A 104 18.85 1.49 9.83
N LEU A 105 18.94 2.81 9.73
CA LEU A 105 18.54 3.55 8.53
C LEU A 105 19.41 3.18 7.31
N THR A 106 20.74 3.09 7.48
CA THR A 106 21.67 2.77 6.38
C THR A 106 21.88 1.26 6.14
N GLY A 107 21.32 0.40 6.98
CA GLY A 107 21.32 -1.05 6.84
C GLY A 107 19.88 -1.59 6.67
N PRO A 108 19.28 -2.19 7.71
CA PRO A 108 18.02 -2.93 7.57
C PRO A 108 16.89 -2.14 6.89
N PHE A 109 16.73 -0.85 7.19
CA PHE A 109 15.67 -0.04 6.57
C PHE A 109 15.93 0.18 5.08
N THR A 110 17.18 0.52 4.70
CA THR A 110 17.56 0.67 3.29
C THR A 110 17.38 -0.67 2.55
N ASP A 111 17.78 -1.79 3.15
CA ASP A 111 17.63 -3.11 2.54
C ASP A 111 16.15 -3.47 2.32
N LEU A 112 15.28 -3.19 3.30
CA LEU A 112 13.83 -3.40 3.17
C LEU A 112 13.21 -2.51 2.08
N THR A 113 13.60 -1.24 1.99
CA THR A 113 13.07 -0.33 0.95
C THR A 113 13.61 -0.66 -0.44
N ASN A 114 14.87 -1.11 -0.56
CA ASN A 114 15.41 -1.63 -1.81
C ASN A 114 14.67 -2.89 -2.26
N ARG A 115 14.39 -3.81 -1.32
CA ARG A 115 13.62 -5.03 -1.62
C ARG A 115 12.19 -4.70 -2.03
N LEU A 116 11.54 -3.75 -1.36
CA LEU A 116 10.22 -3.26 -1.76
C LEU A 116 10.24 -2.70 -3.18
N THR A 117 11.25 -1.90 -3.53
CA THR A 117 11.42 -1.34 -4.86
C THR A 117 11.66 -2.43 -5.91
N GLU A 118 12.50 -3.43 -5.61
CA GLU A 118 12.76 -4.57 -6.50
C GLU A 118 11.46 -5.33 -6.83
N ILE A 119 10.60 -5.54 -5.82
CA ILE A 119 9.33 -6.24 -6.02
C ILE A 119 8.31 -5.36 -6.76
N LEU A 120 8.15 -4.09 -6.41
CA LEU A 120 7.15 -3.22 -7.02
C LEU A 120 7.55 -2.71 -8.41
N ARG A 121 8.85 -2.70 -8.75
CA ARG A 121 9.41 -2.32 -10.06
C ARG A 121 10.27 -3.45 -10.62
N PRO A 122 9.68 -4.62 -10.91
CA PRO A 122 10.42 -5.81 -11.28
C PRO A 122 11.07 -5.70 -12.65
N SER A 123 12.21 -6.37 -12.82
CA SER A 123 12.74 -6.65 -14.15
C SER A 123 11.88 -7.75 -14.84
N LYS A 124 11.95 -7.80 -16.17
CA LYS A 124 11.26 -8.87 -16.93
C LYS A 124 11.74 -10.27 -16.53
N ASP A 125 13.02 -10.40 -16.26
CA ASP A 125 13.62 -11.69 -15.87
C ASP A 125 13.16 -12.14 -14.49
N ALA A 126 13.01 -11.21 -13.53
CA ALA A 126 12.48 -11.52 -12.20
C ALA A 126 11.03 -12.03 -12.25
N MET A 127 10.21 -11.48 -13.15
CA MET A 127 8.83 -11.91 -13.35
C MET A 127 8.69 -13.30 -13.99
N ALA A 128 9.77 -13.88 -14.52
CA ALA A 128 9.77 -15.27 -15.00
C ALA A 128 9.80 -16.29 -13.85
N ASP A 129 10.28 -15.92 -12.66
CA ASP A 129 10.19 -16.73 -11.45
C ASP A 129 8.75 -16.68 -10.91
N ARG A 130 8.12 -17.85 -10.81
CA ARG A 130 6.71 -17.96 -10.39
C ARG A 130 6.48 -17.49 -8.95
N ALA A 131 7.39 -17.77 -8.05
CA ALA A 131 7.26 -17.35 -6.65
C ALA A 131 7.37 -15.83 -6.53
N PHE A 132 8.32 -15.24 -7.23
CA PHE A 132 8.47 -13.78 -7.30
C PHE A 132 7.25 -13.10 -7.96
N PHE A 133 6.75 -13.67 -9.05
CA PHE A 133 5.54 -13.18 -9.73
C PHE A 133 4.33 -13.15 -8.79
N GLU A 134 4.10 -14.21 -8.02
CA GLU A 134 3.00 -14.28 -7.05
C GLU A 134 3.18 -13.25 -5.94
N GLU A 135 4.38 -13.11 -5.41
CA GLU A 135 4.73 -12.13 -4.39
C GLU A 135 4.53 -10.69 -4.88
N ASN A 136 5.04 -10.35 -6.07
CA ASN A 136 4.84 -9.05 -6.72
C ASN A 136 3.34 -8.74 -6.82
N THR A 137 2.55 -9.68 -7.32
CA THR A 137 1.11 -9.46 -7.54
C THR A 137 0.36 -9.25 -6.24
N MET A 138 0.64 -10.06 -5.20
CA MET A 138 0.02 -9.90 -3.88
C MET A 138 0.43 -8.57 -3.24
N LEU A 139 1.71 -8.21 -3.30
CA LEU A 139 2.19 -6.96 -2.71
C LEU A 139 1.59 -5.73 -3.43
N THR A 140 1.49 -5.78 -4.76
CA THR A 140 0.82 -4.76 -5.58
C THR A 140 -0.64 -4.59 -5.18
N MET A 141 -1.38 -5.67 -4.91
CA MET A 141 -2.76 -5.58 -4.40
C MET A 141 -2.84 -4.81 -3.07
N TYR A 142 -1.91 -5.05 -2.13
CA TYR A 142 -1.89 -4.33 -0.86
C TYR A 142 -1.53 -2.84 -1.04
N VAL A 143 -0.63 -2.52 -1.97
CA VAL A 143 -0.30 -1.13 -2.34
C VAL A 143 -1.55 -0.43 -2.90
N ILE A 144 -2.22 -1.06 -3.86
CA ILE A 144 -3.45 -0.53 -4.48
C ILE A 144 -4.53 -0.29 -3.43
N ALA A 145 -4.79 -1.25 -2.55
CA ALA A 145 -5.81 -1.11 -1.50
C ALA A 145 -5.49 0.04 -0.53
N GLY A 146 -4.22 0.18 -0.14
CA GLY A 146 -3.75 1.32 0.67
C GLY A 146 -3.94 2.65 -0.03
N ALA A 147 -3.63 2.71 -1.32
CA ALA A 147 -3.81 3.91 -2.14
C ALA A 147 -5.30 4.26 -2.37
N ILE A 148 -6.18 3.26 -2.55
CA ILE A 148 -7.64 3.49 -2.63
C ILE A 148 -8.12 4.25 -1.39
N SER A 149 -7.83 3.75 -0.19
CA SER A 149 -8.25 4.40 1.06
C SER A 149 -7.61 5.79 1.22
N ALA A 150 -6.35 5.94 0.84
CA ALA A 150 -5.64 7.20 0.88
C ALA A 150 -6.28 8.26 -0.04
N LEU A 151 -6.54 7.92 -1.29
CA LEU A 151 -7.13 8.84 -2.28
C LEU A 151 -8.60 9.12 -1.98
N ALA A 152 -9.39 8.11 -1.59
CA ALA A 152 -10.77 8.29 -1.17
C ALA A 152 -10.92 9.37 -0.08
N ASN A 153 -9.97 9.43 0.84
CA ASN A 153 -9.99 10.39 1.94
C ASN A 153 -9.35 11.76 1.62
N ASN A 154 -8.48 11.85 0.60
CA ASN A 154 -7.61 13.03 0.44
C ASN A 154 -7.60 13.65 -0.96
N GLU A 155 -7.96 12.93 -2.03
CA GLU A 155 -7.95 13.43 -3.41
C GLU A 155 -9.30 14.01 -3.80
N SER A 156 -9.33 15.16 -4.46
CA SER A 156 -10.56 15.93 -4.70
C SER A 156 -11.61 15.19 -5.53
N ILE A 157 -11.20 14.45 -6.57
CA ILE A 157 -12.11 13.69 -7.44
C ILE A 157 -12.53 12.39 -6.76
N ALA A 158 -11.60 11.65 -6.15
CA ALA A 158 -11.90 10.41 -5.45
C ALA A 158 -12.90 10.61 -4.30
N LYS A 159 -12.84 11.75 -3.61
CA LYS A 159 -13.81 12.13 -2.56
C LYS A 159 -15.25 12.18 -3.04
N ILE A 160 -15.49 12.46 -4.32
CA ILE A 160 -16.85 12.46 -4.88
C ILE A 160 -17.42 11.03 -4.85
N SER A 161 -16.63 10.06 -5.29
CA SER A 161 -17.02 8.64 -5.23
C SER A 161 -17.11 8.14 -3.80
N ALA A 162 -16.16 8.55 -2.94
CA ALA A 162 -16.16 8.20 -1.52
C ALA A 162 -17.44 8.68 -0.80
N ALA A 163 -17.87 9.91 -1.03
CA ALA A 163 -19.09 10.48 -0.45
C ALA A 163 -20.37 9.75 -0.90
N ASN A 164 -20.34 9.11 -2.06
CA ASN A 164 -21.47 8.33 -2.60
C ASN A 164 -21.38 6.83 -2.25
N THR A 165 -20.35 6.40 -1.51
CA THR A 165 -20.19 5.01 -1.11
C THR A 165 -20.87 4.77 0.24
N PRO A 166 -21.80 3.80 0.34
CA PRO A 166 -22.43 3.44 1.62
C PRO A 166 -21.41 2.87 2.60
N ASP A 167 -21.64 3.03 3.89
CA ASP A 167 -20.85 2.42 4.95
C ASP A 167 -20.89 0.89 4.88
N GLY A 168 -19.80 0.26 5.25
CA GLY A 168 -19.61 -1.19 5.28
C GLY A 168 -18.25 -1.63 4.77
N ASP A 169 -18.03 -2.93 4.75
CA ASP A 169 -16.76 -3.52 4.34
C ASP A 169 -16.84 -4.04 2.90
N VAL A 170 -15.82 -3.73 2.10
CA VAL A 170 -15.62 -4.27 0.76
C VAL A 170 -14.37 -5.13 0.77
N GLN A 171 -14.52 -6.40 0.40
CA GLN A 171 -13.38 -7.31 0.24
C GLN A 171 -12.87 -7.27 -1.19
N LEU A 172 -11.58 -6.99 -1.34
CA LEU A 172 -10.82 -7.15 -2.57
C LEU A 172 -9.92 -8.37 -2.40
N GLY A 173 -9.96 -9.33 -3.33
CA GLY A 173 -9.22 -10.57 -3.16
C GLY A 173 -8.75 -11.22 -4.45
N ILE A 174 -7.74 -12.09 -4.29
CA ILE A 174 -7.29 -13.06 -5.29
C ILE A 174 -7.61 -14.43 -4.72
N LYS A 175 -8.44 -15.18 -5.43
CA LYS A 175 -8.95 -16.48 -4.98
C LYS A 175 -7.83 -17.38 -4.47
N ASP A 176 -8.00 -17.94 -3.28
CA ASP A 176 -7.08 -18.88 -2.60
C ASP A 176 -5.65 -18.34 -2.36
N LYS A 177 -5.42 -17.03 -2.52
CA LYS A 177 -4.09 -16.41 -2.34
C LYS A 177 -4.07 -15.30 -1.29
N ALA A 178 -4.81 -14.22 -1.50
CA ALA A 178 -4.77 -13.06 -0.63
C ALA A 178 -6.09 -12.29 -0.67
N ALA A 179 -6.42 -11.63 0.45
CA ALA A 179 -7.54 -10.71 0.52
C ALA A 179 -7.22 -9.51 1.42
N VAL A 180 -7.85 -8.40 1.10
CA VAL A 180 -7.78 -7.15 1.85
C VAL A 180 -9.18 -6.57 1.99
N THR A 181 -9.47 -5.95 3.10
CA THR A 181 -10.74 -5.27 3.36
C THR A 181 -10.58 -3.77 3.27
N ILE A 182 -11.43 -3.12 2.51
CA ILE A 182 -11.61 -1.66 2.53
C ILE A 182 -12.85 -1.40 3.39
N SER A 183 -12.63 -0.91 4.60
CA SER A 183 -13.68 -0.58 5.56
C SER A 183 -14.09 0.87 5.40
N ILE A 184 -15.39 1.11 5.26
CA ILE A 184 -15.98 2.43 5.04
C ILE A 184 -16.90 2.71 6.21
N LYS A 185 -16.62 3.79 6.93
CA LYS A 185 -17.42 4.26 8.04
C LYS A 185 -17.50 5.79 8.01
N ASP A 186 -18.71 6.32 8.04
CA ASP A 186 -18.96 7.77 7.93
C ASP A 186 -18.23 8.37 6.70
N HIS A 187 -18.30 7.67 5.57
CA HIS A 187 -17.60 7.97 4.30
C HIS A 187 -16.06 8.03 4.41
N ARG A 188 -15.48 7.58 5.51
CA ARG A 188 -14.04 7.46 5.70
C ARG A 188 -13.57 6.04 5.37
N PHE A 189 -12.57 5.94 4.51
CA PHE A 189 -12.00 4.69 4.02
C PHE A 189 -10.79 4.30 4.84
N THR A 190 -10.72 3.03 5.22
CA THR A 190 -9.59 2.44 5.94
C THR A 190 -9.25 1.08 5.34
N THR A 191 -7.98 0.84 5.07
CA THR A 191 -7.50 -0.46 4.58
C THR A 191 -7.14 -1.37 5.74
N VAL A 192 -7.76 -2.55 5.80
CA VAL A 192 -7.46 -3.62 6.74
C VAL A 192 -6.87 -4.80 5.97
N LYS A 193 -5.60 -5.12 6.20
CA LYS A 193 -4.81 -6.08 5.41
C LYS A 193 -5.11 -7.54 5.79
N LYS A 194 -6.39 -7.88 5.83
CA LYS A 194 -6.92 -9.22 6.08
C LYS A 194 -8.32 -9.35 5.48
N PRO A 195 -8.82 -10.57 5.23
CA PRO A 195 -10.20 -10.77 4.80
C PRO A 195 -11.20 -10.31 5.87
N CYS A 196 -12.43 -10.02 5.44
CA CYS A 196 -13.58 -9.72 6.28
C CYS A 196 -14.52 -10.94 6.31
N ASP A 197 -15.08 -11.24 7.50
CA ASP A 197 -16.01 -12.37 7.64
C ASP A 197 -17.35 -12.14 6.93
N ASN A 198 -17.86 -10.90 6.92
CA ASN A 198 -19.17 -10.53 6.34
C ASN A 198 -19.06 -9.25 5.50
N PRO A 199 -18.38 -9.27 4.36
CA PRO A 199 -18.26 -8.11 3.50
C PRO A 199 -19.62 -7.76 2.86
N ARG A 200 -19.94 -6.46 2.82
CA ARG A 200 -21.15 -5.97 2.12
C ARG A 200 -21.01 -6.04 0.60
N ALA A 201 -19.77 -5.98 0.11
CA ALA A 201 -19.45 -6.19 -1.29
C ALA A 201 -18.12 -6.96 -1.43
N VAL A 202 -17.99 -7.68 -2.53
CA VAL A 202 -16.80 -8.49 -2.85
C VAL A 202 -16.40 -8.22 -4.29
N MET A 203 -15.10 -7.99 -4.50
CA MET A 203 -14.44 -8.07 -5.79
C MET A 203 -13.31 -9.12 -5.68
N GLU A 204 -13.44 -10.23 -6.38
CA GLU A 204 -12.48 -11.34 -6.32
C GLU A 204 -12.02 -11.73 -7.71
N PHE A 205 -10.71 -11.79 -7.89
CA PHE A 205 -10.06 -12.23 -9.12
C PHE A 205 -9.84 -13.75 -9.08
N ALA A 206 -10.21 -14.45 -10.16
CA ALA A 206 -10.17 -15.91 -10.23
C ALA A 206 -8.77 -16.52 -10.11
N SER A 207 -7.72 -15.76 -10.45
CA SER A 207 -6.33 -16.23 -10.37
C SER A 207 -5.34 -15.08 -10.13
N ILE A 208 -4.14 -15.45 -9.74
CA ILE A 208 -3.02 -14.51 -9.56
C ILE A 208 -2.56 -13.92 -10.91
N ASP A 209 -2.63 -14.71 -11.99
CA ASP A 209 -2.27 -14.28 -13.34
C ASP A 209 -3.24 -13.22 -13.86
N LEU A 210 -4.54 -13.43 -13.63
CA LEU A 210 -5.57 -12.45 -13.94
C LEU A 210 -5.35 -11.14 -13.16
N ALA A 211 -5.12 -11.24 -11.84
CA ALA A 211 -4.88 -10.08 -11.01
C ALA A 211 -3.67 -9.27 -11.47
N ASN A 212 -2.55 -9.95 -11.78
CA ASN A 212 -1.36 -9.29 -12.33
C ASN A 212 -1.64 -8.59 -13.66
N GLY A 213 -2.33 -9.28 -14.58
CA GLY A 213 -2.69 -8.71 -15.88
C GLY A 213 -3.60 -7.48 -15.78
N LEU A 214 -4.50 -7.45 -14.78
CA LEU A 214 -5.35 -6.29 -14.49
C LEU A 214 -4.54 -5.13 -13.88
N PHE A 215 -3.67 -5.42 -12.92
CA PHE A 215 -2.85 -4.40 -12.26
C PHE A 215 -1.81 -3.78 -13.19
N SER A 216 -1.29 -4.56 -14.15
CA SER A 216 -0.37 -4.08 -15.18
C SER A 216 -1.06 -3.48 -16.42
N GLY A 217 -2.39 -3.45 -16.45
CA GLY A 217 -3.17 -2.93 -17.58
C GLY A 217 -3.08 -3.75 -18.89
N THR A 218 -2.53 -4.98 -18.82
CA THR A 218 -2.39 -5.87 -19.99
C THR A 218 -3.65 -6.66 -20.32
N VAL A 219 -4.61 -6.69 -19.39
CA VAL A 219 -5.88 -7.42 -19.50
C VAL A 219 -7.06 -6.47 -19.34
N SER A 220 -8.08 -6.64 -20.18
CA SER A 220 -9.31 -5.82 -20.11
C SER A 220 -10.23 -6.31 -19.00
N THR A 221 -10.50 -5.45 -18.01
CA THR A 221 -11.43 -5.72 -16.91
C THR A 221 -12.81 -6.14 -17.42
N ILE A 222 -13.36 -5.42 -18.40
CA ILE A 222 -14.69 -5.70 -18.97
C ILE A 222 -14.75 -7.11 -19.59
N ASN A 223 -13.72 -7.48 -20.36
CA ASN A 223 -13.68 -8.80 -20.99
C ASN A 223 -13.64 -9.93 -19.95
N GLU A 224 -12.87 -9.75 -18.88
CA GLU A 224 -12.74 -10.77 -17.84
C GLU A 224 -13.98 -10.84 -16.93
N MET A 225 -14.68 -9.72 -16.73
CA MET A 225 -16.01 -9.72 -16.09
C MET A 225 -17.02 -10.50 -16.92
N CYS A 226 -17.07 -10.27 -18.25
CA CYS A 226 -17.97 -11.02 -19.14
C CYS A 226 -17.68 -12.53 -19.18
N LYS A 227 -16.43 -12.94 -18.97
CA LYS A 227 -16.02 -14.35 -18.86
C LYS A 227 -16.30 -14.97 -17.48
N GLY A 228 -16.71 -14.16 -16.49
CA GLY A 228 -16.92 -14.61 -15.11
C GLY A 228 -15.63 -14.79 -14.30
N ASN A 229 -14.50 -14.33 -14.79
CA ASN A 229 -13.20 -14.42 -14.12
C ASN A 229 -13.02 -13.38 -13.01
N ILE A 230 -13.90 -12.38 -12.95
CA ILE A 230 -13.97 -11.41 -11.84
C ILE A 230 -15.34 -11.59 -11.18
N ARG A 231 -15.34 -12.07 -9.94
CA ARG A 231 -16.55 -12.21 -9.14
C ARG A 231 -16.87 -10.89 -8.47
N LEU A 232 -18.04 -10.33 -8.78
CA LEU A 232 -18.63 -9.19 -8.07
C LEU A 232 -19.85 -9.68 -7.30
N ALA A 233 -19.96 -9.34 -6.02
CA ALA A 233 -21.09 -9.74 -5.19
C ALA A 233 -21.45 -8.66 -4.17
N GLY A 234 -22.68 -8.68 -3.68
CA GLY A 234 -23.18 -7.75 -2.65
C GLY A 234 -23.63 -6.41 -3.22
N VAL A 235 -23.30 -5.31 -2.55
CA VAL A 235 -23.74 -3.95 -2.91
C VAL A 235 -22.89 -3.42 -4.07
N LEU A 236 -23.38 -3.56 -5.30
CA LEU A 236 -22.65 -3.21 -6.52
C LEU A 236 -22.24 -1.73 -6.60
N SER A 237 -23.02 -0.81 -6.02
CA SER A 237 -22.64 0.60 -5.98
C SER A 237 -21.36 0.86 -5.16
N MET A 238 -21.06 0.02 -4.16
CA MET A 238 -19.78 0.11 -3.45
C MET A 238 -18.62 -0.28 -4.36
N VAL A 239 -18.78 -1.35 -5.12
CA VAL A 239 -17.75 -1.80 -6.08
C VAL A 239 -17.54 -0.76 -7.17
N ASP A 240 -18.60 -0.18 -7.74
CA ASP A 240 -18.51 0.85 -8.78
C ASP A 240 -17.75 2.09 -8.28
N ASN A 241 -18.09 2.59 -7.08
CA ASN A 241 -17.40 3.72 -6.50
C ASN A 241 -15.92 3.41 -6.20
N ILE A 242 -15.59 2.21 -5.73
CA ILE A 242 -14.19 1.78 -5.54
C ILE A 242 -13.46 1.71 -6.87
N ASN A 243 -14.08 1.21 -7.95
CA ASN A 243 -13.47 1.20 -9.27
C ASN A 243 -13.15 2.61 -9.77
N ARG A 244 -14.05 3.58 -9.56
CA ARG A 244 -13.78 4.99 -9.91
C ARG A 244 -12.61 5.58 -9.12
N ILE A 245 -12.44 5.16 -7.85
CA ILE A 245 -11.27 5.55 -7.05
C ILE A 245 -10.02 4.82 -7.55
N LEU A 246 -10.14 3.55 -7.95
CA LEU A 246 -9.04 2.76 -8.53
C LEU A 246 -8.51 3.39 -9.83
N ASP A 247 -9.39 3.94 -10.68
CA ASP A 247 -8.96 4.70 -11.86
C ASP A 247 -8.10 5.92 -11.49
N ARG A 248 -8.34 6.51 -10.31
CA ARG A 248 -7.47 7.57 -9.79
C ARG A 248 -6.15 7.02 -9.27
N VAL A 249 -6.16 5.84 -8.63
CA VAL A 249 -4.94 5.21 -8.10
C VAL A 249 -3.90 4.99 -9.21
N SER A 250 -4.32 4.51 -10.38
CA SER A 250 -3.40 4.29 -11.51
C SER A 250 -2.65 5.55 -11.93
N LEU A 251 -3.31 6.72 -11.88
CA LEU A 251 -2.66 8.00 -12.20
C LEU A 251 -1.61 8.45 -11.16
N TYR A 252 -1.69 7.96 -9.93
CA TYR A 252 -0.82 8.37 -8.82
C TYR A 252 0.35 7.40 -8.57
N LEU A 253 0.22 6.14 -9.03
CA LEU A 253 1.20 5.07 -8.79
C LEU A 253 1.97 4.63 -10.05
N GLU A 254 1.77 5.32 -11.18
CA GLU A 254 2.53 5.12 -12.42
C GLU A 254 4.03 5.46 -12.29
#